data_378ec98c67ce8d319945b7328933ab27
#
_entry.id   378ec98c67ce8d319945b7328933ab27
#
_cell.length_a   1.000
_cell.length_b   1.000
_cell.length_c   1.000
_cell.angle_alpha   90.00
_cell.angle_beta   90.00
_cell.angle_gamma   90.00
#
_symmetry.space_group_name_H-M   'P 1'
#
loop_
_entity.id
_entity.type
_entity.pdbx_description
1 polymer ?
#
loop_
_entity_poly.entity_id
_entity_poly.type
_entity_poly.pdbx_seq_one_letter_code
_entity_poly.pdbx_strand_id
1 'polypeptide(L)'
;VSYFCSTSSQYPAPRHIQAPNWLHPDDITALQTHLYPAVERRWLESIDPNHQAGIGHDIYLKLWALSEPNIPADYVLFDEAQDADPLMLGILLRQKSTQVIYVGDAHQQIYAWRGAVNAMQQLPLPESRLTTSFRFGEAIADVANALLGGLNETV
;
A
#
# COMPACT_ATOMS: atom_id res chain seq x y z
N VAL A 1 -6.88 13.71 -0.98
CA VAL A 1 -5.44 13.73 -1.36
C VAL A 1 -4.74 12.47 -0.84
N SER A 2 -4.92 12.07 0.42
CA SER A 2 -4.21 10.90 1.00
C SER A 2 -4.39 9.62 0.17
N TYR A 3 -5.60 9.29 -0.25
CA TYR A 3 -5.82 8.11 -1.11
C TYR A 3 -5.08 8.21 -2.46
N PHE A 4 -5.06 9.38 -3.09
CA PHE A 4 -4.23 9.59 -4.29
C PHE A 4 -2.75 9.34 -4.00
N CYS A 5 -2.25 9.78 -2.85
CA CYS A 5 -0.85 9.61 -2.47
C CYS A 5 -0.44 8.14 -2.31
N SER A 6 -1.34 7.23 -1.99
CA SER A 6 -1.06 5.79 -1.89
C SER A 6 -1.12 5.04 -3.23
N THR A 7 -1.55 5.69 -4.31
CA THR A 7 -1.67 5.08 -5.64
C THR A 7 -0.42 5.29 -6.50
N SER A 8 -0.27 4.53 -7.57
CA SER A 8 0.78 4.72 -8.57
C SER A 8 0.49 5.85 -9.58
N SER A 9 -0.66 6.51 -9.50
CA SER A 9 -1.06 7.58 -10.44
C SER A 9 -0.14 8.80 -10.34
N GLN A 10 0.23 9.41 -11.46
CA GLN A 10 1.08 10.60 -11.48
C GLN A 10 0.33 11.88 -11.05
N TYR A 11 -0.96 11.97 -11.36
CA TYR A 11 -1.81 13.13 -11.07
C TYR A 11 -3.08 12.71 -10.35
N PRO A 12 -3.64 13.58 -9.48
CA PRO A 12 -4.96 13.33 -8.93
C PRO A 12 -6.01 13.25 -10.05
N ALA A 13 -7.06 12.49 -9.81
CA ALA A 13 -8.18 12.33 -10.72
C ALA A 13 -9.47 12.11 -9.90
N PRO A 14 -10.66 12.32 -10.46
CA PRO A 14 -11.93 12.12 -9.75
C PRO A 14 -12.04 10.77 -9.05
N ARG A 15 -11.55 9.67 -9.68
CA ARG A 15 -11.55 8.32 -9.10
C ARG A 15 -10.77 8.18 -7.78
N HIS A 16 -9.90 9.13 -7.44
CA HIS A 16 -9.17 9.14 -6.17
C HIS A 16 -9.99 9.73 -5.01
N ILE A 17 -11.20 10.17 -5.28
CA ILE A 17 -12.16 10.60 -4.27
C ILE A 17 -12.97 9.38 -3.88
N GLN A 18 -12.70 8.86 -2.69
CA GLN A 18 -13.43 7.73 -2.13
C GLN A 18 -14.85 8.18 -1.78
N ALA A 19 -15.84 7.48 -2.30
CA ALA A 19 -17.24 7.68 -1.98
C ALA A 19 -17.72 6.52 -1.10
N PRO A 20 -18.73 6.76 -0.25
CA PRO A 20 -19.36 5.69 0.50
C PRO A 20 -19.96 4.63 -0.44
N ASN A 21 -19.81 3.36 -0.09
CA ASN A 21 -20.28 2.23 -0.90
C ASN A 21 -21.81 2.08 -1.01
N TRP A 22 -22.55 2.82 -0.18
CA TRP A 22 -24.03 2.88 -0.24
C TRP A 22 -24.55 3.93 -1.25
N LEU A 23 -23.67 4.75 -1.84
CA LEU A 23 -24.08 5.76 -2.83
C LEU A 23 -24.36 5.11 -4.19
N HIS A 24 -25.37 5.64 -4.91
CA HIS A 24 -25.63 5.19 -6.28
C HIS A 24 -24.47 5.60 -7.21
N PRO A 25 -24.11 4.81 -8.23
CA PRO A 25 -22.99 5.11 -9.14
C PRO A 25 -23.04 6.50 -9.79
N ASP A 26 -24.22 6.98 -10.17
CA ASP A 26 -24.39 8.31 -10.75
C ASP A 26 -24.09 9.42 -9.74
N ASP A 27 -24.49 9.23 -8.48
CA ASP A 27 -24.21 10.16 -7.39
C ASP A 27 -22.73 10.16 -7.04
N ILE A 28 -22.05 9.00 -7.12
CA ILE A 28 -20.60 8.90 -6.94
C ILE A 28 -19.88 9.75 -8.00
N THR A 29 -20.28 9.61 -9.27
CA THR A 29 -19.71 10.38 -10.38
C THR A 29 -19.92 11.87 -10.20
N ALA A 30 -21.11 12.29 -9.80
CA ALA A 30 -21.44 13.69 -9.52
C ALA A 30 -20.62 14.25 -8.35
N LEU A 31 -20.51 13.50 -7.25
CA LEU A 31 -19.71 13.84 -6.08
C LEU A 31 -18.22 14.00 -6.45
N GLN A 32 -17.68 13.03 -7.16
CA GLN A 32 -16.30 13.04 -7.59
C GLN A 32 -15.98 14.24 -8.49
N THR A 33 -16.86 14.52 -9.46
CA THR A 33 -16.72 15.67 -10.36
C THR A 33 -16.80 17.00 -9.59
N HIS A 34 -17.70 17.10 -8.62
CA HIS A 34 -17.87 18.31 -7.83
C HIS A 34 -16.67 18.58 -6.90
N LEU A 35 -16.14 17.54 -6.26
CA LEU A 35 -15.05 17.68 -5.29
C LEU A 35 -13.66 17.73 -5.94
N TYR A 36 -13.51 17.24 -7.16
CA TYR A 36 -12.21 17.13 -7.81
C TYR A 36 -11.43 18.45 -7.87
N PRO A 37 -12.01 19.61 -8.22
CA PRO A 37 -11.26 20.88 -8.24
C PRO A 37 -10.65 21.27 -6.88
N ALA A 38 -11.32 20.90 -5.78
CA ALA A 38 -10.77 21.15 -4.43
C ALA A 38 -9.61 20.20 -4.11
N VAL A 39 -9.69 18.94 -4.53
CA VAL A 39 -8.61 17.95 -4.37
C VAL A 39 -7.39 18.34 -5.18
N GLU A 40 -7.58 18.75 -6.44
CA GLU A 40 -6.52 19.21 -7.33
C GLU A 40 -5.82 20.45 -6.77
N ARG A 41 -6.60 21.46 -6.35
CA ARG A 41 -6.06 22.67 -5.71
C ARG A 41 -5.22 22.31 -4.48
N ARG A 42 -5.76 21.47 -3.58
CA ARG A 42 -5.05 21.05 -2.38
C ARG A 42 -3.75 20.32 -2.69
N TRP A 43 -3.72 19.52 -3.75
CA TRP A 43 -2.50 18.87 -4.22
C TRP A 43 -1.48 19.91 -4.69
N LEU A 44 -1.88 20.83 -5.57
CA LEU A 44 -1.02 21.89 -6.11
C LEU A 44 -0.44 22.79 -4.98
N GLU A 45 -1.27 23.17 -4.01
CA GLU A 45 -0.81 23.89 -2.81
C GLU A 45 0.22 23.10 -2.00
N SER A 46 0.03 21.79 -1.91
CA SER A 46 0.91 20.92 -1.11
C SER A 46 2.29 20.71 -1.74
N ILE A 47 2.42 20.88 -3.05
CA ILE A 47 3.69 20.74 -3.78
C ILE A 47 4.34 22.08 -4.13
N ASP A 48 3.69 23.19 -3.82
CA ASP A 48 4.26 24.53 -4.01
C ASP A 48 5.28 24.82 -2.90
N PRO A 49 6.57 25.01 -3.22
CA PRO A 49 7.61 25.29 -2.23
C PRO A 49 7.41 26.63 -1.52
N ASN A 50 6.58 27.53 -2.06
CA ASN A 50 6.27 28.83 -1.46
C ASN A 50 5.05 28.78 -0.53
N HIS A 51 4.33 27.64 -0.50
CA HIS A 51 3.18 27.49 0.36
C HIS A 51 3.61 27.20 1.80
N GLN A 52 3.12 27.99 2.75
CA GLN A 52 3.56 27.91 4.15
C GLN A 52 2.94 26.76 4.96
N ALA A 53 1.95 26.06 4.42
CA ALA A 53 1.37 24.89 5.07
C ALA A 53 2.35 23.72 5.02
N GLY A 54 2.57 23.08 6.17
CA GLY A 54 3.36 21.85 6.22
C GLY A 54 2.77 20.75 5.36
N ILE A 55 3.61 19.90 4.82
CA ILE A 55 3.21 18.72 4.03
C ILE A 55 3.18 17.48 4.92
N GLY A 56 2.16 16.63 4.70
CA GLY A 56 2.05 15.33 5.38
C GLY A 56 3.01 14.28 4.80
N HIS A 57 3.23 13.23 5.56
CA HIS A 57 4.10 12.11 5.16
C HIS A 57 3.72 11.50 3.80
N ASP A 58 2.42 11.35 3.54
CA ASP A 58 1.91 10.81 2.29
C ASP A 58 2.36 11.65 1.08
N ILE A 59 2.41 12.97 1.23
CA ILE A 59 2.73 13.89 0.14
C ILE A 59 4.21 13.82 -0.23
N TYR A 60 5.12 13.88 0.75
CA TYR A 60 6.54 13.81 0.41
C TYR A 60 6.94 12.42 -0.08
N LEU A 61 6.34 11.35 0.44
CA LEU A 61 6.53 9.99 -0.08
C LEU A 61 6.06 9.90 -1.54
N LYS A 62 4.91 10.50 -1.84
CA LYS A 62 4.38 10.60 -3.21
C LYS A 62 5.34 11.33 -4.14
N LEU A 63 5.85 12.49 -3.71
CA LEU A 63 6.81 13.28 -4.50
C LEU A 63 8.10 12.50 -4.74
N TRP A 64 8.60 11.82 -3.71
CA TRP A 64 9.76 10.95 -3.84
C TRP A 64 9.50 9.81 -4.84
N ALA A 65 8.35 9.14 -4.75
CA ALA A 65 7.98 8.09 -5.69
C ALA A 65 7.89 8.58 -7.15
N LEU A 66 7.37 9.81 -7.35
CA LEU A 66 7.26 10.43 -8.67
C LEU A 66 8.63 10.84 -9.25
N SER A 67 9.65 11.02 -8.44
CA SER A 67 11.02 11.23 -8.89
C SER A 67 11.72 9.94 -9.38
N GLU A 68 11.02 8.81 -9.35
CA GLU A 68 11.53 7.49 -9.75
C GLU A 68 12.86 7.14 -9.08
N PRO A 69 12.92 7.15 -7.73
CA PRO A 69 14.17 7.03 -7.03
C PRO A 69 14.85 5.68 -7.26
N ASN A 70 16.16 5.72 -7.39
CA ASN A 70 16.98 4.52 -7.27
C ASN A 70 17.49 4.41 -5.83
N ILE A 71 17.26 3.27 -5.20
CA ILE A 71 17.73 3.00 -3.84
C ILE A 71 19.17 2.48 -3.93
N PRO A 72 20.17 3.21 -3.41
CA PRO A 72 21.57 2.83 -3.54
C PRO A 72 21.95 1.78 -2.48
N ALA A 73 21.46 0.56 -2.66
CA ALA A 73 21.71 -0.55 -1.77
C ALA A 73 21.86 -1.84 -2.58
N ASP A 74 22.62 -2.80 -2.06
CA ASP A 74 22.76 -4.13 -2.67
C ASP A 74 21.45 -4.91 -2.54
N TYR A 75 20.79 -4.76 -1.40
CA TYR A 75 19.47 -5.36 -1.14
C TYR A 75 18.59 -4.48 -0.24
N VAL A 76 17.29 -4.67 -0.34
CA VAL A 76 16.27 -4.07 0.52
C VAL A 76 15.43 -5.19 1.12
N LEU A 77 15.29 -5.17 2.45
CA LEU A 77 14.29 -5.98 3.16
C LEU A 77 13.04 -5.13 3.35
N PHE A 78 11.93 -5.55 2.78
CA PHE A 78 10.65 -4.87 2.92
C PHE A 78 9.73 -5.72 3.79
N ASP A 79 9.64 -5.32 5.05
CA ASP A 79 8.84 -6.00 6.07
C ASP A 79 7.36 -5.58 6.02
N GLU A 80 6.48 -6.42 6.56
CA GLU A 80 5.01 -6.24 6.55
C GLU A 80 4.45 -6.05 5.12
N ALA A 81 4.99 -6.81 4.17
CA ALA A 81 4.69 -6.64 2.75
C ALA A 81 3.21 -6.92 2.39
N GLN A 82 2.45 -7.60 3.25
CA GLN A 82 1.00 -7.78 3.09
C GLN A 82 0.22 -6.46 3.23
N ASP A 83 0.78 -5.46 3.90
CA ASP A 83 0.15 -4.15 4.12
C ASP A 83 0.74 -3.03 3.24
N ALA A 84 1.54 -3.40 2.24
CA ALA A 84 2.08 -2.46 1.28
C ALA A 84 0.99 -1.76 0.47
N ASP A 85 1.12 -0.46 0.25
CA ASP A 85 0.30 0.26 -0.70
C ASP A 85 0.88 0.18 -2.14
N PRO A 86 0.07 0.46 -3.18
CA PRO A 86 0.52 0.42 -4.57
C PRO A 86 1.68 1.36 -4.87
N LEU A 87 1.81 2.47 -4.14
CA LEU A 87 2.91 3.42 -4.30
C LEU A 87 4.24 2.80 -3.88
N MET A 88 4.29 2.22 -2.67
CA MET A 88 5.49 1.55 -2.14
C MET A 88 5.90 0.37 -3.02
N LEU A 89 4.95 -0.48 -3.39
CA LEU A 89 5.23 -1.57 -4.34
C LEU A 89 5.78 -1.04 -5.66
N GLY A 90 5.21 0.02 -6.20
CA GLY A 90 5.69 0.64 -7.43
C GLY A 90 7.12 1.15 -7.33
N ILE A 91 7.55 1.68 -6.19
CA ILE A 91 8.94 2.09 -5.94
C ILE A 91 9.87 0.86 -5.95
N LEU A 92 9.51 -0.17 -5.20
CA LEU A 92 10.33 -1.37 -5.02
C LEU A 92 10.45 -2.19 -6.30
N LEU A 93 9.37 -2.35 -7.05
CA LEU A 93 9.36 -3.09 -8.32
C LEU A 93 10.17 -2.41 -9.45
N ARG A 94 10.40 -1.11 -9.34
CA ARG A 94 11.25 -0.37 -10.30
C ARG A 94 12.75 -0.50 -10.02
N GLN A 95 13.16 -1.03 -8.86
CA GLN A 95 14.58 -1.20 -8.53
C GLN A 95 15.20 -2.29 -9.43
N LYS A 96 16.11 -1.92 -10.30
CA LYS A 96 16.75 -2.85 -11.26
C LYS A 96 18.10 -3.37 -10.78
N SER A 97 18.78 -2.59 -9.97
CA SER A 97 20.13 -2.88 -9.46
C SER A 97 20.17 -3.35 -8.02
N THR A 98 19.03 -3.34 -7.34
CA THR A 98 18.87 -3.67 -5.92
C THR A 98 17.98 -4.89 -5.80
N GLN A 99 18.43 -5.91 -5.10
CA GLN A 99 17.59 -7.07 -4.78
C GLN A 99 16.55 -6.65 -3.73
N VAL A 100 15.28 -6.90 -4.00
CA VAL A 100 14.21 -6.66 -3.02
C VAL A 100 13.72 -7.99 -2.46
N ILE A 101 13.72 -8.10 -1.15
CA ILE A 101 13.25 -9.27 -0.40
C ILE A 101 12.00 -8.81 0.37
N TYR A 102 10.86 -9.37 0.03
CA TYR A 102 9.59 -9.10 0.69
C TYR A 102 9.40 -10.07 1.84
N VAL A 103 9.10 -9.54 3.01
CA VAL A 103 8.85 -10.30 4.23
C VAL A 103 7.45 -9.95 4.73
N GLY A 104 6.66 -10.94 5.11
CA GLY A 104 5.29 -10.70 5.58
C GLY A 104 4.50 -11.98 5.73
N ASP A 105 3.28 -11.83 6.22
CA ASP A 105 2.31 -12.91 6.37
C ASP A 105 1.00 -12.51 5.67
N ALA A 106 0.65 -13.24 4.62
CA ALA A 106 -0.54 -12.95 3.83
C ALA A 106 -1.84 -12.93 4.63
N HIS A 107 -1.88 -13.66 5.77
CA HIS A 107 -3.06 -13.74 6.65
C HIS A 107 -3.13 -12.60 7.68
N GLN A 108 -2.04 -11.84 7.85
CA GLN A 108 -2.01 -10.70 8.78
C GLN A 108 -2.37 -9.37 8.13
N GLN A 109 -2.86 -9.35 6.90
CA GLN A 109 -3.30 -8.12 6.24
C GLN A 109 -4.48 -7.47 6.97
N ILE A 110 -4.28 -6.27 7.49
CA ILE A 110 -5.30 -5.50 8.22
C ILE A 110 -5.61 -4.14 7.60
N TYR A 111 -4.82 -3.68 6.63
CA TYR A 111 -4.95 -2.35 6.01
C TYR A 111 -5.54 -2.36 4.59
N ALA A 112 -6.18 -3.45 4.17
CA ALA A 112 -6.87 -3.52 2.87
C ALA A 112 -7.87 -2.36 2.67
N TRP A 113 -8.58 -1.95 3.73
CA TRP A 113 -9.52 -0.82 3.71
C TRP A 113 -8.88 0.54 3.42
N ARG A 114 -7.55 0.67 3.60
CA ARG A 114 -6.76 1.86 3.25
C ARG A 114 -6.17 1.79 1.84
N GLY A 115 -6.43 0.71 1.10
CA GLY A 115 -5.90 0.48 -0.24
C GLY A 115 -4.60 -0.32 -0.25
N ALA A 116 -4.21 -0.95 0.88
CA ALA A 116 -3.10 -1.88 0.89
C ALA A 116 -3.38 -3.07 -0.02
N VAL A 117 -2.36 -3.50 -0.73
CA VAL A 117 -2.37 -4.68 -1.59
C VAL A 117 -1.50 -5.75 -0.95
N ASN A 118 -1.99 -6.98 -0.91
CA ASN A 118 -1.24 -8.08 -0.35
C ASN A 118 -0.10 -8.49 -1.31
N ALA A 119 1.09 -7.91 -1.10
CA ALA A 119 2.24 -8.19 -1.95
C ALA A 119 2.66 -9.66 -1.89
N MET A 120 2.46 -10.33 -0.75
CA MET A 120 2.78 -11.75 -0.57
C MET A 120 1.94 -12.66 -1.47
N GLN A 121 0.71 -12.25 -1.81
CA GLN A 121 -0.16 -13.00 -2.72
C GLN A 121 -0.06 -12.54 -4.18
N GLN A 122 0.33 -11.30 -4.43
CA GLN A 122 0.30 -10.71 -5.77
C GLN A 122 1.60 -10.87 -6.56
N LEU A 123 2.73 -10.99 -5.86
CA LEU A 123 4.03 -11.05 -6.53
C LEU A 123 4.38 -12.51 -6.86
N PRO A 124 4.62 -12.86 -8.14
CA PRO A 124 5.01 -14.21 -8.57
C PRO A 124 6.51 -14.42 -8.34
N LEU A 125 6.96 -14.32 -7.09
CA LEU A 125 8.36 -14.47 -6.70
C LEU A 125 8.61 -15.82 -6.06
N PRO A 126 9.87 -16.33 -6.08
CA PRO A 126 10.26 -17.48 -5.30
C PRO A 126 9.98 -17.25 -3.82
N GLU A 127 9.42 -18.24 -3.15
CA GLU A 127 8.96 -18.15 -1.76
C GLU A 127 9.80 -19.06 -0.87
N SER A 128 10.12 -18.56 0.32
CA SER A 128 10.67 -19.35 1.44
C SER A 128 9.82 -19.13 2.66
N ARG A 129 9.45 -20.20 3.36
CA ARG A 129 8.57 -20.14 4.53
C ARG A 129 9.34 -20.21 5.83
N LEU A 130 8.97 -19.37 6.79
CA LEU A 130 9.41 -19.46 8.18
C LEU A 130 8.33 -20.21 8.96
N THR A 131 8.64 -21.46 9.34
CA THR A 131 7.65 -22.37 9.95
C THR A 131 7.78 -22.49 11.47
N THR A 132 8.74 -21.79 12.09
CA THR A 132 8.95 -21.82 13.52
C THR A 132 8.66 -20.47 14.15
N SER A 133 7.72 -20.43 15.10
CA SER A 133 7.45 -19.24 15.90
C SER A 133 8.23 -19.25 17.21
N PHE A 134 8.80 -18.11 17.57
CA PHE A 134 9.44 -17.86 18.86
C PHE A 134 8.59 -16.96 19.78
N ARG A 135 7.37 -16.55 19.32
CA ARG A 135 6.48 -15.66 20.06
C ARG A 135 5.53 -16.41 20.99
N PHE A 136 5.24 -17.68 20.69
CA PHE A 136 4.28 -18.50 21.43
C PHE A 136 4.67 -19.97 21.34
N GLY A 137 4.17 -20.77 22.31
CA GLY A 137 4.44 -22.20 22.38
C GLY A 137 3.48 -23.04 21.54
N GLU A 138 3.74 -24.34 21.52
CA GLU A 138 3.08 -25.37 20.70
C GLU A 138 1.56 -25.36 20.85
N ALA A 139 1.04 -25.24 22.07
CA ALA A 139 -0.40 -25.23 22.31
C ALA A 139 -1.16 -24.10 21.60
N ILE A 140 -0.52 -22.93 21.45
CA ILE A 140 -1.11 -21.80 20.69
C ILE A 140 -0.95 -22.05 19.20
N ALA A 141 0.18 -22.61 18.77
CA ALA A 141 0.41 -22.98 17.38
C ALA A 141 -0.63 -24.00 16.89
N ASP A 142 -0.96 -25.02 17.70
CA ASP A 142 -1.96 -26.03 17.36
C ASP A 142 -3.36 -25.42 17.13
N VAL A 143 -3.76 -24.47 17.97
CA VAL A 143 -5.03 -23.76 17.81
C VAL A 143 -5.02 -22.92 16.52
N ALA A 144 -3.93 -22.19 16.27
CA ALA A 144 -3.78 -21.39 15.06
C ALA A 144 -3.82 -22.26 13.79
N ASN A 145 -3.10 -23.37 13.78
CA ASN A 145 -3.08 -24.32 12.67
C ASN A 145 -4.46 -24.97 12.43
N ALA A 146 -5.18 -25.29 13.47
CA ALA A 146 -6.55 -25.81 13.35
C ALA A 146 -7.51 -24.79 12.70
N LEU A 147 -7.37 -23.51 13.02
CA LEU A 147 -8.15 -22.43 12.41
C LEU A 147 -7.77 -22.21 10.94
N LEU A 148 -6.49 -22.16 10.63
CA LEU A 148 -5.99 -21.99 9.26
C LEU A 148 -6.36 -23.17 8.37
N GLY A 149 -6.27 -24.40 8.90
CA GLY A 149 -6.73 -25.60 8.21
C GLY A 149 -8.22 -25.58 7.87
N GLY A 150 -9.05 -24.95 8.71
CA GLY A 150 -10.47 -24.71 8.43
C GLY A 150 -10.74 -23.72 7.30
N LEU A 151 -9.73 -22.89 6.95
CA LEU A 151 -9.76 -21.96 5.82
C LEU A 151 -9.14 -22.55 4.53
N ASN A 152 -8.82 -23.84 4.51
CA ASN A 152 -8.09 -24.54 3.45
C ASN A 152 -6.68 -23.97 3.17
N GLU A 153 -6.08 -23.37 4.20
CA GLU A 153 -4.71 -22.90 4.14
C GLU A 153 -3.75 -23.96 4.67
N THR A 154 -2.65 -24.18 3.97
CA THR A 154 -1.55 -25.05 4.42
C THR A 154 -0.48 -24.20 5.10
N VAL A 155 -0.21 -24.45 6.35
CA VAL A 155 0.90 -23.87 7.10
C VAL A 155 2.14 -24.71 6.95
#